data_814161f07656c4db75be491e05fb894b
#
_entry.id   814161f07656c4db75be491e05fb894b
#
_cell.length_a   1.000
_cell.length_b   1.000
_cell.length_c   1.000
_cell.angle_alpha   90.00
_cell.angle_beta   90.00
_cell.angle_gamma   90.00
#
_symmetry.space_group_name_H-M   'P 1'
#
loop_
_entity.id
_entity.type
_entity.pdbx_description
1 polymer ?
#
loop_
_entity_poly.entity_id
_entity_poly.type
_entity_poly.pdbx_seq_one_letter_code
_entity_poly.pdbx_strand_id
1 'polypeptide(L)'
;MFSKPTARALAILDLLMAHPQKAFGLTELTRTLNLNKATCHAILSTMTTYGFLVQDEKHKQYRLGPSIVAAGNAAFAQFPVLEYARPELEKLTNELNIGCAVIGRSAKHLVLLANYGISKPLDFPFQLGLRLPNSGPLGATFIAWSPAKALETWLLSAQQPEAFDDKLDQRLRIAVIGIRARGYEVTLKTRAEQALENALSEGRQNWSLEQQAQSTQQYREALCSEDYHLNRIELDRQYPVCNIAVPVFGRSSEPELVFSTGSIETLLSGRQIAEIASRLQTAARNVTLAAQTALGLDERPSPFQ
;
A
#
# COMPACT_ATOMS: atom_id res chain seq x y z
N MET A 1 21.75 -9.40 -10.49
CA MET A 1 22.24 -10.43 -9.54
C MET A 1 21.54 -10.22 -8.20
N PHE A 2 20.92 -11.26 -7.61
CA PHE A 2 20.18 -11.15 -6.36
C PHE A 2 21.08 -11.59 -5.19
N SER A 3 21.31 -10.71 -4.20
CA SER A 3 22.14 -11.01 -3.04
C SER A 3 21.32 -11.70 -1.94
N LYS A 4 21.52 -12.99 -1.74
CA LYS A 4 20.84 -13.76 -0.69
C LYS A 4 21.07 -13.19 0.74
N PRO A 5 22.28 -12.79 1.16
CA PRO A 5 22.49 -12.18 2.47
C PRO A 5 21.71 -10.89 2.65
N THR A 6 21.73 -10.00 1.65
CA THR A 6 20.97 -8.74 1.69
C THR A 6 19.46 -8.98 1.79
N ALA A 7 18.92 -9.92 1.01
CA ALA A 7 17.52 -10.29 1.07
C ALA A 7 17.11 -10.79 2.46
N ARG A 8 17.96 -11.57 3.12
CA ARG A 8 17.72 -12.06 4.49
C ARG A 8 17.71 -10.92 5.51
N ALA A 9 18.62 -9.95 5.39
CA ALA A 9 18.63 -8.76 6.24
C ALA A 9 17.34 -7.93 6.05
N LEU A 10 16.89 -7.73 4.82
CA LEU A 10 15.63 -7.06 4.52
C LEU A 10 14.42 -7.84 5.07
N ALA A 11 14.43 -9.17 4.99
CA ALA A 11 13.38 -10.01 5.56
C ALA A 11 13.25 -9.86 7.08
N ILE A 12 14.37 -9.70 7.79
CA ILE A 12 14.39 -9.43 9.23
C ILE A 12 13.74 -8.06 9.50
N LEU A 13 14.10 -7.02 8.74
CA LEU A 13 13.49 -5.69 8.88
C LEU A 13 11.98 -5.73 8.61
N ASP A 14 11.55 -6.38 7.54
CA ASP A 14 10.13 -6.50 7.20
C ASP A 14 9.33 -7.20 8.32
N LEU A 15 9.87 -8.28 8.89
CA LEU A 15 9.23 -8.96 10.02
C LEU A 15 9.10 -8.05 11.24
N LEU A 16 10.14 -7.30 11.58
CA LEU A 16 10.13 -6.40 12.73
C LEU A 16 9.21 -5.19 12.48
N MET A 17 9.15 -4.66 11.27
CA MET A 17 8.22 -3.59 10.88
C MET A 17 6.76 -4.04 10.97
N ALA A 18 6.48 -5.29 10.60
CA ALA A 18 5.15 -5.87 10.69
C ALA A 18 4.68 -6.07 12.14
N HIS A 19 5.60 -6.10 13.11
CA HIS A 19 5.31 -6.33 14.52
C HIS A 19 6.01 -5.29 15.43
N PRO A 20 5.65 -3.99 15.32
CA PRO A 20 6.41 -2.90 15.94
C PRO A 20 6.45 -2.95 17.47
N GLN A 21 5.46 -3.61 18.09
CA GLN A 21 5.38 -3.75 19.55
C GLN A 21 6.06 -5.02 20.08
N LYS A 22 6.53 -5.91 19.19
CA LYS A 22 7.11 -7.19 19.56
C LYS A 22 8.64 -7.16 19.43
N ALA A 23 9.32 -7.77 20.40
CA ALA A 23 10.73 -8.10 20.30
C ALA A 23 10.89 -9.58 19.97
N PHE A 24 11.87 -9.94 19.15
CA PHE A 24 12.09 -11.30 18.66
C PHE A 24 13.44 -11.85 19.13
N GLY A 25 13.43 -13.08 19.65
CA GLY A 25 14.66 -13.81 19.95
C GLY A 25 15.30 -14.45 18.71
N LEU A 26 16.61 -14.76 18.78
CA LEU A 26 17.33 -15.41 17.68
C LEU A 26 16.63 -16.70 17.20
N THR A 27 16.20 -17.57 18.13
CA THR A 27 15.54 -18.84 17.79
C THR A 27 14.20 -18.62 17.10
N GLU A 28 13.44 -17.62 17.51
CA GLU A 28 12.19 -17.26 16.88
C GLU A 28 12.42 -16.73 15.45
N LEU A 29 13.38 -15.81 15.28
CA LEU A 29 13.75 -15.29 13.95
C LEU A 29 14.22 -16.39 13.01
N THR A 30 15.05 -17.32 13.48
CA THR A 30 15.53 -18.43 12.65
C THR A 30 14.39 -19.33 12.19
N ARG A 31 13.44 -19.63 13.07
CA ARG A 31 12.28 -20.45 12.75
C ARG A 31 11.35 -19.72 11.77
N THR A 32 10.98 -18.47 12.09
CA THR A 32 10.01 -17.71 11.31
C THR A 32 10.52 -17.39 9.90
N LEU A 33 11.81 -17.10 9.75
CA LEU A 33 12.41 -16.73 8.45
C LEU A 33 13.10 -17.92 7.75
N ASN A 34 12.98 -19.11 8.29
CA ASN A 34 13.64 -20.34 7.78
C ASN A 34 15.15 -20.12 7.52
N LEU A 35 15.86 -19.52 8.48
CA LEU A 35 17.29 -19.24 8.39
C LEU A 35 18.09 -20.17 9.29
N ASN A 36 19.30 -20.55 8.87
CA ASN A 36 20.18 -21.22 9.80
C ASN A 36 20.68 -20.25 10.90
N LYS A 37 20.94 -20.78 12.10
CA LYS A 37 21.27 -20.00 13.29
C LYS A 37 22.53 -19.14 13.13
N ALA A 38 23.57 -19.67 12.47
CA ALA A 38 24.83 -18.95 12.28
C ALA A 38 24.65 -17.75 11.34
N THR A 39 23.96 -17.92 10.21
CA THR A 39 23.64 -16.84 9.26
C THR A 39 22.77 -15.77 9.92
N CYS A 40 21.71 -16.17 10.62
CA CYS A 40 20.83 -15.24 11.29
C CYS A 40 21.59 -14.42 12.32
N HIS A 41 22.40 -15.08 13.18
CA HIS A 41 23.21 -14.41 14.19
C HIS A 41 24.19 -13.40 13.57
N ALA A 42 24.90 -13.76 12.50
CA ALA A 42 25.83 -12.86 11.82
C ALA A 42 25.12 -11.61 11.27
N ILE A 43 23.93 -11.77 10.65
CA ILE A 43 23.14 -10.64 10.13
C ILE A 43 22.69 -9.77 11.30
N LEU A 44 22.11 -10.35 12.35
CA LEU A 44 21.61 -9.60 13.52
C LEU A 44 22.76 -8.84 14.21
N SER A 45 23.92 -9.45 14.41
CA SER A 45 25.10 -8.81 14.96
C SER A 45 25.53 -7.60 14.13
N THR A 46 25.64 -7.78 12.81
CA THR A 46 26.00 -6.69 11.90
C THR A 46 24.97 -5.56 11.97
N MET A 47 23.67 -5.86 11.86
CA MET A 47 22.61 -4.85 11.91
C MET A 47 22.57 -4.12 13.26
N THR A 48 22.89 -4.80 14.37
CA THR A 48 22.98 -4.19 15.69
C THR A 48 24.20 -3.27 15.78
N THR A 49 25.36 -3.69 15.26
CA THR A 49 26.58 -2.87 15.22
C THR A 49 26.35 -1.56 14.46
N TYR A 50 25.58 -1.58 13.36
CA TYR A 50 25.24 -0.38 12.59
C TYR A 50 23.99 0.36 13.09
N GLY A 51 23.42 -0.04 14.23
CA GLY A 51 22.29 0.63 14.86
C GLY A 51 20.93 0.45 14.15
N PHE A 52 20.83 -0.43 13.14
CA PHE A 52 19.56 -0.80 12.50
C PHE A 52 18.70 -1.66 13.40
N LEU A 53 19.31 -2.39 14.32
CA LEU A 53 18.65 -3.14 15.39
C LEU A 53 19.21 -2.74 16.75
N VAL A 54 18.44 -2.96 17.78
CA VAL A 54 18.89 -2.98 19.17
C VAL A 54 18.60 -4.33 19.77
N GLN A 55 19.52 -4.84 20.61
CA GLN A 55 19.33 -6.06 21.35
C GLN A 55 19.15 -5.73 22.84
N ASP A 56 18.07 -6.22 23.43
CA ASP A 56 17.89 -6.17 24.89
C ASP A 56 18.92 -7.04 25.58
N GLU A 57 19.65 -6.49 26.54
CA GLU A 57 20.75 -7.20 27.22
C GLU A 57 20.28 -8.36 28.09
N LYS A 58 19.10 -8.23 28.71
CA LYS A 58 18.54 -9.21 29.62
C LYS A 58 17.88 -10.39 28.89
N HIS A 59 17.04 -10.09 27.90
CA HIS A 59 16.23 -11.10 27.22
C HIS A 59 16.83 -11.54 25.87
N LYS A 60 17.92 -10.86 25.42
CA LYS A 60 18.58 -11.15 24.12
C LYS A 60 17.62 -11.09 22.92
N GLN A 61 16.60 -10.24 23.01
CA GLN A 61 15.61 -10.00 21.96
C GLN A 61 15.97 -8.76 21.13
N TYR A 62 15.60 -8.78 19.85
CA TYR A 62 15.91 -7.74 18.88
C TYR A 62 14.67 -6.92 18.56
N ARG A 63 14.86 -5.61 18.37
CA ARG A 63 13.88 -4.63 17.89
C ARG A 63 14.53 -3.72 16.86
N LEU A 64 13.70 -2.95 16.12
CA LEU A 64 14.22 -1.91 15.24
C LEU A 64 15.03 -0.88 16.02
N GLY A 65 16.18 -0.49 15.47
CA GLY A 65 17.11 0.44 16.06
C GLY A 65 16.98 1.87 15.53
N PRO A 66 17.68 2.85 16.15
CA PRO A 66 17.54 4.27 15.83
C PRO A 66 17.98 4.62 14.40
N SER A 67 18.86 3.84 13.77
CA SER A 67 19.26 4.08 12.37
C SER A 67 18.09 3.94 11.38
N ILE A 68 17.06 3.15 11.71
CA ILE A 68 15.84 3.08 10.91
C ILE A 68 15.06 4.40 10.96
N VAL A 69 15.00 5.04 12.13
CA VAL A 69 14.34 6.35 12.28
C VAL A 69 15.08 7.40 11.46
N ALA A 70 16.41 7.42 11.52
CA ALA A 70 17.22 8.35 10.72
C ALA A 70 17.03 8.12 9.21
N ALA A 71 17.04 6.86 8.75
CA ALA A 71 16.80 6.51 7.36
C ALA A 71 15.37 6.90 6.91
N GLY A 72 14.37 6.66 7.76
CA GLY A 72 13.00 7.06 7.53
C GLY A 72 12.85 8.58 7.40
N ASN A 73 13.44 9.35 8.32
CA ASN A 73 13.41 10.82 8.25
C ASN A 73 14.08 11.36 6.98
N ALA A 74 15.23 10.78 6.59
CA ALA A 74 15.88 11.16 5.33
C ALA A 74 15.02 10.81 4.09
N ALA A 75 14.29 9.72 4.12
CA ALA A 75 13.34 9.35 3.08
C ALA A 75 12.15 10.32 3.07
N PHE A 76 11.58 10.67 4.22
CA PHE A 76 10.49 11.66 4.31
C PHE A 76 10.88 13.01 3.72
N ALA A 77 12.13 13.48 3.95
CA ALA A 77 12.62 14.72 3.36
C ALA A 77 12.66 14.66 1.80
N GLN A 78 12.75 13.48 1.21
CA GLN A 78 12.67 13.29 -0.24
C GLN A 78 11.21 13.16 -0.76
N PHE A 79 10.27 12.87 0.13
CA PHE A 79 8.84 12.72 -0.15
C PHE A 79 8.02 13.69 0.71
N PRO A 80 8.07 15.00 0.46
CA PRO A 80 7.35 16.01 1.27
C PRO A 80 5.85 15.73 1.38
N VAL A 81 5.29 15.09 0.37
CA VAL A 81 3.87 14.67 0.34
C VAL A 81 3.49 13.85 1.58
N LEU A 82 4.39 12.98 2.08
CA LEU A 82 4.13 12.15 3.27
C LEU A 82 4.08 12.97 4.57
N GLU A 83 4.87 14.03 4.67
CA GLU A 83 4.88 14.90 5.85
C GLU A 83 3.54 15.63 6.01
N TYR A 84 3.00 16.14 4.91
CA TYR A 84 1.71 16.83 4.90
C TYR A 84 0.50 15.89 4.95
N ALA A 85 0.67 14.61 4.61
CA ALA A 85 -0.41 13.62 4.63
C ALA A 85 -0.93 13.33 6.05
N ARG A 86 -0.05 13.28 7.05
CA ARG A 86 -0.43 12.90 8.41
C ARG A 86 -1.56 13.74 9.01
N PRO A 87 -1.42 15.08 9.15
CA PRO A 87 -2.45 15.89 9.80
C PRO A 87 -3.79 15.86 9.04
N GLU A 88 -3.76 15.84 7.72
CA GLU A 88 -4.96 15.79 6.88
C GLU A 88 -5.70 14.45 7.05
N LEU A 89 -4.97 13.32 7.09
CA LEU A 89 -5.59 12.01 7.22
C LEU A 89 -6.04 11.72 8.66
N GLU A 90 -5.31 12.16 9.69
CA GLU A 90 -5.75 12.05 11.08
C GLU A 90 -7.06 12.83 11.31
N LYS A 91 -7.17 14.03 10.76
CA LYS A 91 -8.41 14.82 10.78
C LYS A 91 -9.55 14.08 10.08
N LEU A 92 -9.31 13.63 8.85
CA LEU A 92 -10.31 12.97 8.02
C LEU A 92 -10.84 11.68 8.66
N THR A 93 -9.96 10.86 9.23
CA THR A 93 -10.34 9.61 9.88
C THR A 93 -11.18 9.83 11.14
N ASN A 94 -10.89 10.90 11.89
CA ASN A 94 -11.70 11.29 13.05
C ASN A 94 -13.10 11.79 12.63
N GLU A 95 -13.19 12.54 11.53
CA GLU A 95 -14.46 13.06 11.04
C GLU A 95 -15.36 11.98 10.42
N LEU A 96 -14.79 11.05 9.68
CA LEU A 96 -15.54 10.01 8.97
C LEU A 96 -15.69 8.71 9.77
N ASN A 97 -14.93 8.53 10.84
CA ASN A 97 -14.83 7.28 11.59
C ASN A 97 -14.46 6.08 10.68
N ILE A 98 -13.61 6.31 9.67
CA ILE A 98 -13.12 5.34 8.70
C ILE A 98 -11.60 5.39 8.68
N GLY A 99 -10.93 4.25 8.76
CA GLY A 99 -9.48 4.20 8.61
C GLY A 99 -9.03 4.66 7.22
N CYS A 100 -7.84 5.27 7.14
CA CYS A 100 -7.22 5.66 5.88
C CYS A 100 -5.80 5.12 5.78
N ALA A 101 -5.39 4.81 4.57
CA ALA A 101 -4.08 4.28 4.24
C ALA A 101 -3.37 5.19 3.22
N VAL A 102 -2.05 5.23 3.30
CA VAL A 102 -1.18 5.86 2.31
C VAL A 102 -0.41 4.79 1.58
N ILE A 103 -0.56 4.75 0.27
CA ILE A 103 0.10 3.79 -0.60
C ILE A 103 1.10 4.55 -1.48
N GLY A 104 2.35 4.11 -1.47
CA GLY A 104 3.40 4.56 -2.37
C GLY A 104 3.66 3.55 -3.48
N ARG A 105 4.34 4.02 -4.54
CA ARG A 105 4.70 3.19 -5.69
C ARG A 105 6.22 3.07 -5.80
N SER A 106 6.71 1.84 -5.95
CA SER A 106 8.05 1.53 -6.42
C SER A 106 7.98 0.88 -7.81
N ALA A 107 9.12 0.62 -8.45
CA ALA A 107 9.13 0.03 -9.80
C ALA A 107 8.30 -1.27 -9.91
N LYS A 108 8.35 -2.12 -8.88
CA LYS A 108 7.70 -3.45 -8.90
C LYS A 108 6.56 -3.62 -7.90
N HIS A 109 6.40 -2.71 -6.95
CA HIS A 109 5.46 -2.88 -5.84
C HIS A 109 4.70 -1.61 -5.53
N LEU A 110 3.47 -1.78 -5.12
CA LEU A 110 2.71 -0.84 -4.32
C LEU A 110 3.02 -1.15 -2.86
N VAL A 111 3.33 -0.13 -2.07
CA VAL A 111 3.79 -0.32 -0.68
C VAL A 111 2.89 0.46 0.26
N LEU A 112 2.37 -0.20 1.28
CA LEU A 112 1.62 0.46 2.34
C LEU A 112 2.59 1.22 3.25
N LEU A 113 2.55 2.56 3.19
CA LEU A 113 3.48 3.45 3.87
C LEU A 113 2.97 3.93 5.23
N ALA A 114 1.67 4.16 5.36
CA ALA A 114 1.07 4.63 6.60
C ALA A 114 -0.40 4.24 6.68
N ASN A 115 -0.90 4.09 7.92
CA ASN A 115 -2.30 3.91 8.25
C ASN A 115 -2.70 4.94 9.31
N TYR A 116 -3.90 5.51 9.20
CA TYR A 116 -4.47 6.48 10.13
C TYR A 116 -5.90 6.08 10.51
N GLY A 117 -6.33 6.48 11.72
CA GLY A 117 -7.70 6.28 12.21
C GLY A 117 -7.96 4.93 12.83
N ILE A 118 -9.25 4.63 13.05
CA ILE A 118 -9.69 3.45 13.75
C ILE A 118 -9.40 2.23 12.90
N SER A 119 -8.21 1.75 13.05
CA SER A 119 -7.96 0.34 12.81
C SER A 119 -8.26 -0.34 14.14
N LYS A 120 -9.08 -1.36 14.14
CA LYS A 120 -8.97 -2.36 15.21
C LYS A 120 -7.48 -2.65 15.29
N PRO A 121 -6.81 -2.41 16.43
CA PRO A 121 -5.38 -2.50 16.48
C PRO A 121 -5.00 -3.89 15.98
N LEU A 122 -4.25 -3.96 14.88
CA LEU A 122 -3.57 -5.16 14.39
C LEU A 122 -4.44 -6.33 13.89
N ASP A 123 -5.76 -6.20 13.79
CA ASP A 123 -6.60 -7.25 13.17
C ASP A 123 -6.64 -7.14 11.65
N PHE A 124 -6.07 -6.08 11.10
CA PHE A 124 -6.01 -5.89 9.66
C PHE A 124 -4.78 -6.60 9.07
N PRO A 125 -4.95 -7.47 8.06
CA PRO A 125 -3.83 -8.18 7.44
C PRO A 125 -2.88 -7.24 6.67
N PHE A 126 -3.32 -6.01 6.36
CA PHE A 126 -2.51 -5.02 5.66
C PHE A 126 -1.63 -4.25 6.64
N GLN A 127 -0.44 -4.79 6.89
CA GLN A 127 0.56 -4.21 7.77
C GLN A 127 1.44 -3.20 7.03
N LEU A 128 2.01 -2.24 7.77
CA LEU A 128 2.99 -1.32 7.22
C LEU A 128 4.13 -2.09 6.53
N GLY A 129 4.51 -1.63 5.34
CA GLY A 129 5.49 -2.30 4.50
C GLY A 129 4.93 -3.44 3.66
N LEU A 130 3.63 -3.77 3.73
CA LEU A 130 3.01 -4.74 2.82
C LEU A 130 3.26 -4.31 1.37
N ARG A 131 3.69 -5.25 0.55
CA ARG A 131 3.97 -5.06 -0.87
C ARG A 131 2.96 -5.83 -1.71
N LEU A 132 2.22 -5.11 -2.54
CA LEU A 132 1.40 -5.67 -3.60
C LEU A 132 2.13 -5.51 -4.93
N PRO A 133 1.94 -6.41 -5.91
CA PRO A 133 2.51 -6.21 -7.25
C PRO A 133 2.04 -4.88 -7.88
N ASN A 134 2.98 -4.08 -8.40
CA ASN A 134 2.66 -2.88 -9.19
C ASN A 134 2.41 -3.27 -10.65
N SER A 135 1.37 -4.02 -10.89
CA SER A 135 0.98 -4.56 -12.19
C SER A 135 -0.52 -4.76 -12.26
N GLY A 136 -1.10 -4.72 -13.45
CA GLY A 136 -2.53 -4.92 -13.65
C GLY A 136 -3.06 -6.19 -12.97
N PRO A 137 -4.26 -6.13 -12.39
CA PRO A 137 -5.20 -5.01 -12.35
C PRO A 137 -5.01 -4.06 -11.16
N LEU A 138 -3.97 -4.25 -10.30
CA LEU A 138 -3.68 -3.42 -9.14
C LEU A 138 -3.07 -2.07 -9.55
N GLY A 139 -3.33 -1.02 -8.75
CA GLY A 139 -2.74 0.30 -8.93
C GLY A 139 -3.39 1.16 -10.01
N ALA A 140 -4.65 0.90 -10.37
CA ALA A 140 -5.38 1.64 -11.39
C ALA A 140 -5.39 3.16 -11.13
N THR A 141 -5.48 3.59 -9.86
CA THR A 141 -5.38 5.01 -9.49
C THR A 141 -4.05 5.64 -9.90
N PHE A 142 -2.92 4.93 -9.81
CA PHE A 142 -1.64 5.45 -10.30
C PHE A 142 -1.62 5.53 -11.83
N ILE A 143 -2.14 4.50 -12.48
CA ILE A 143 -2.12 4.38 -13.96
C ILE A 143 -3.04 5.38 -14.64
N ALA A 144 -4.12 5.80 -14.00
CA ALA A 144 -5.09 6.72 -14.58
C ALA A 144 -4.47 8.07 -15.01
N TRP A 145 -3.34 8.47 -14.43
CA TRP A 145 -2.60 9.70 -14.80
C TRP A 145 -1.22 9.41 -15.43
N SER A 146 -0.90 8.17 -15.66
CA SER A 146 0.37 7.81 -16.31
C SER A 146 0.31 7.96 -17.85
N PRO A 147 1.45 8.06 -18.54
CA PRO A 147 1.51 8.08 -19.99
C PRO A 147 0.89 6.84 -20.64
N ALA A 148 0.39 6.96 -21.87
CA ALA A 148 -0.26 5.87 -22.60
C ALA A 148 0.59 4.58 -22.65
N LYS A 149 1.90 4.70 -22.82
CA LYS A 149 2.82 3.55 -22.82
C LYS A 149 2.82 2.79 -21.48
N ALA A 150 2.71 3.50 -20.36
CA ALA A 150 2.62 2.88 -19.04
C ALA A 150 1.28 2.14 -18.86
N LEU A 151 0.19 2.74 -19.35
CA LEU A 151 -1.13 2.09 -19.38
C LEU A 151 -1.09 0.79 -20.16
N GLU A 152 -0.54 0.80 -21.39
CA GLU A 152 -0.45 -0.43 -22.21
C GLU A 152 0.40 -1.51 -21.52
N THR A 153 1.52 -1.13 -20.93
CA THR A 153 2.37 -2.07 -20.17
C THR A 153 1.61 -2.66 -18.98
N TRP A 154 0.84 -1.85 -18.27
CA TRP A 154 0.04 -2.27 -17.12
C TRP A 154 -1.09 -3.21 -17.54
N LEU A 155 -1.80 -2.91 -18.64
CA LEU A 155 -2.85 -3.78 -19.20
C LEU A 155 -2.27 -5.14 -19.61
N LEU A 156 -1.14 -5.14 -20.33
CA LEU A 156 -0.45 -6.37 -20.71
C LEU A 156 -0.02 -7.19 -19.49
N SER A 157 0.37 -6.54 -18.40
CA SER A 157 0.76 -7.25 -17.18
C SER A 157 -0.39 -7.95 -16.46
N ALA A 158 -1.65 -7.59 -16.76
CA ALA A 158 -2.84 -8.28 -16.26
C ALA A 158 -3.17 -9.55 -17.05
N GLN A 159 -2.66 -9.66 -18.29
CA GLN A 159 -2.93 -10.79 -19.18
C GLN A 159 -2.11 -12.02 -18.79
N GLN A 160 -2.62 -13.19 -19.16
CA GLN A 160 -1.85 -14.42 -19.08
C GLN A 160 -0.90 -14.54 -20.29
N PRO A 161 0.29 -15.10 -20.13
CA PRO A 161 1.28 -15.17 -21.22
C PRO A 161 0.80 -15.88 -22.50
N GLU A 162 -0.14 -16.81 -22.34
CA GLU A 162 -0.58 -17.70 -23.42
C GLU A 162 -1.96 -17.36 -24.00
N ALA A 163 -2.70 -16.42 -23.35
CA ALA A 163 -4.06 -16.08 -23.78
C ALA A 163 -4.39 -14.62 -23.45
N PHE A 164 -4.65 -13.83 -24.51
CA PHE A 164 -5.14 -12.46 -24.34
C PHE A 164 -6.65 -12.48 -24.08
N ASP A 165 -7.08 -11.84 -23.00
CA ASP A 165 -8.48 -11.68 -22.63
C ASP A 165 -8.96 -10.25 -22.98
N ASP A 166 -9.64 -10.14 -24.13
CA ASP A 166 -10.22 -8.86 -24.61
C ASP A 166 -11.22 -8.26 -23.62
N LYS A 167 -11.98 -9.09 -22.90
CA LYS A 167 -12.96 -8.60 -21.92
C LYS A 167 -12.28 -7.99 -20.69
N LEU A 168 -11.22 -8.61 -20.22
CA LEU A 168 -10.40 -8.07 -19.14
C LEU A 168 -9.76 -6.75 -19.57
N ASP A 169 -9.15 -6.68 -20.75
CA ASP A 169 -8.54 -5.46 -21.29
C ASP A 169 -9.56 -4.32 -21.35
N GLN A 170 -10.70 -4.55 -21.97
CA GLN A 170 -11.78 -3.56 -22.09
C GLN A 170 -12.28 -3.09 -20.71
N ARG A 171 -12.50 -4.01 -19.77
CA ARG A 171 -12.96 -3.71 -18.42
C ARG A 171 -11.96 -2.81 -17.68
N LEU A 172 -10.69 -3.11 -17.76
CA LEU A 172 -9.63 -2.32 -17.12
C LEU A 172 -9.47 -0.94 -17.76
N ARG A 173 -9.58 -0.82 -19.08
CA ARG A 173 -9.58 0.49 -19.78
C ARG A 173 -10.76 1.36 -19.33
N ILE A 174 -11.96 0.79 -19.26
CA ILE A 174 -13.16 1.50 -18.77
C ILE A 174 -12.95 1.97 -17.33
N ALA A 175 -12.38 1.14 -16.47
CA ALA A 175 -12.08 1.50 -15.09
C ALA A 175 -11.10 2.70 -15.02
N VAL A 176 -9.99 2.64 -15.74
CA VAL A 176 -8.98 3.71 -15.77
C VAL A 176 -9.57 5.03 -16.29
N ILE A 177 -10.36 4.99 -17.37
CA ILE A 177 -11.05 6.17 -17.91
C ILE A 177 -12.02 6.74 -16.87
N GLY A 178 -12.81 5.89 -16.23
CA GLY A 178 -13.76 6.30 -15.20
C GLY A 178 -13.07 6.92 -13.97
N ILE A 179 -11.96 6.33 -13.52
CA ILE A 179 -11.14 6.85 -12.41
C ILE A 179 -10.62 8.24 -12.75
N ARG A 180 -10.03 8.40 -13.94
CA ARG A 180 -9.51 9.69 -14.40
C ARG A 180 -10.59 10.77 -14.51
N ALA A 181 -11.76 10.42 -15.04
CA ALA A 181 -12.86 11.35 -15.25
C ALA A 181 -13.48 11.86 -13.95
N ARG A 182 -13.62 10.99 -12.93
CA ARG A 182 -14.22 11.37 -11.63
C ARG A 182 -13.19 11.77 -10.56
N GLY A 183 -11.90 11.49 -10.78
CA GLY A 183 -10.82 11.82 -9.87
C GLY A 183 -10.63 10.86 -8.68
N TYR A 184 -11.30 9.71 -8.67
CA TYR A 184 -11.16 8.70 -7.62
C TYR A 184 -11.55 7.31 -8.11
N GLU A 185 -11.00 6.30 -7.47
CA GLU A 185 -11.33 4.89 -7.66
C GLU A 185 -12.29 4.42 -6.56
N VAL A 186 -13.22 3.54 -6.92
CA VAL A 186 -14.05 2.79 -5.97
C VAL A 186 -13.92 1.32 -6.31
N THR A 187 -13.53 0.51 -5.34
CA THR A 187 -13.50 -0.94 -5.49
C THR A 187 -14.57 -1.60 -4.64
N LEU A 188 -15.07 -2.72 -5.11
CA LEU A 188 -16.05 -3.54 -4.42
C LEU A 188 -15.36 -4.70 -3.72
N LYS A 189 -15.97 -5.19 -2.65
CA LYS A 189 -15.53 -6.41 -1.96
C LYS A 189 -15.57 -7.61 -2.89
N THR A 190 -14.53 -8.42 -2.82
CA THR A 190 -14.32 -9.60 -3.66
C THR A 190 -14.02 -10.83 -2.82
N ARG A 191 -14.16 -12.01 -3.43
CA ARG A 191 -13.68 -13.26 -2.82
C ARG A 191 -12.16 -13.31 -2.74
N ALA A 192 -11.49 -12.71 -3.74
CA ALA A 192 -10.04 -12.61 -3.79
C ALA A 192 -9.49 -11.81 -2.60
N GLU A 193 -10.15 -10.69 -2.23
CA GLU A 193 -9.78 -9.90 -1.06
C GLU A 193 -9.89 -10.72 0.23
N GLN A 194 -11.03 -11.39 0.44
CA GLN A 194 -11.23 -12.23 1.63
C GLN A 194 -10.20 -13.37 1.71
N ALA A 195 -9.84 -13.98 0.58
CA ALA A 195 -8.81 -15.00 0.52
C ALA A 195 -7.42 -14.45 0.90
N LEU A 196 -7.08 -13.23 0.44
CA LEU A 196 -5.84 -12.56 0.82
C LEU A 196 -5.82 -12.25 2.32
N GLU A 197 -6.91 -11.71 2.87
CA GLU A 197 -7.04 -11.41 4.29
C GLU A 197 -6.81 -12.66 5.15
N ASN A 198 -7.43 -13.77 4.78
CA ASN A 198 -7.26 -15.05 5.46
C ASN A 198 -5.80 -15.54 5.39
N ALA A 199 -5.21 -15.53 4.20
CA ALA A 199 -3.82 -15.97 3.99
C ALA A 199 -2.81 -15.13 4.78
N LEU A 200 -2.98 -13.81 4.82
CA LEU A 200 -2.12 -12.91 5.59
C LEU A 200 -2.33 -13.08 7.11
N SER A 201 -3.56 -13.37 7.54
CA SER A 201 -3.89 -13.62 8.96
C SER A 201 -3.30 -14.93 9.46
N GLU A 202 -3.39 -15.98 8.67
CA GLU A 202 -2.76 -17.28 8.96
C GLU A 202 -1.24 -17.19 8.99
N GLY A 203 -0.66 -16.40 8.09
CA GLY A 203 0.78 -16.14 8.00
C GLY A 203 1.37 -15.40 9.21
N ARG A 204 0.56 -14.84 10.12
CA ARG A 204 1.06 -14.14 11.33
C ARG A 204 1.93 -15.03 12.23
N GLN A 205 1.66 -16.33 12.28
CA GLN A 205 2.43 -17.27 13.10
C GLN A 205 3.72 -17.73 12.40
N ASN A 206 3.73 -17.74 11.06
CA ASN A 206 4.84 -18.19 10.23
C ASN A 206 5.11 -17.17 9.11
N TRP A 207 5.67 -16.02 9.50
CA TRP A 207 6.01 -14.98 8.54
C TRP A 207 7.03 -15.49 7.50
N SER A 208 6.67 -15.41 6.23
CA SER A 208 7.57 -15.65 5.12
C SER A 208 7.32 -14.63 4.02
N LEU A 209 8.38 -13.93 3.59
CA LEU A 209 8.31 -13.02 2.45
C LEU A 209 7.87 -13.73 1.17
N GLU A 210 8.27 -15.00 1.01
CA GLU A 210 7.88 -15.81 -0.15
C GLU A 210 6.39 -16.11 -0.11
N GLN A 211 5.86 -16.48 1.05
CA GLN A 211 4.42 -16.71 1.23
C GLN A 211 3.62 -15.43 1.02
N GLN A 212 4.08 -14.29 1.57
CA GLN A 212 3.44 -13.01 1.34
C GLN A 212 3.43 -12.65 -0.15
N ALA A 213 4.57 -12.78 -0.83
CA ALA A 213 4.67 -12.52 -2.26
C ALA A 213 3.78 -13.46 -3.08
N GLN A 214 3.69 -14.73 -2.70
CA GLN A 214 2.79 -15.69 -3.33
C GLN A 214 1.33 -15.34 -3.11
N SER A 215 0.91 -15.05 -1.87
CA SER A 215 -0.47 -14.67 -1.56
C SER A 215 -0.90 -13.39 -2.27
N THR A 216 -0.04 -12.37 -2.32
CA THR A 216 -0.34 -11.11 -3.03
C THR A 216 -0.36 -11.29 -4.54
N GLN A 217 0.44 -12.20 -5.08
CA GLN A 217 0.40 -12.55 -6.50
C GLN A 217 -0.88 -13.33 -6.85
N GLN A 218 -1.28 -14.29 -6.03
CA GLN A 218 -2.55 -15.03 -6.19
C GLN A 218 -3.75 -14.08 -6.10
N TYR A 219 -3.71 -13.13 -5.17
CA TYR A 219 -4.72 -12.08 -5.07
C TYR A 219 -4.84 -11.27 -6.37
N ARG A 220 -3.71 -10.80 -6.90
CA ARG A 220 -3.66 -10.08 -8.18
C ARG A 220 -4.28 -10.89 -9.33
N GLU A 221 -3.93 -12.17 -9.42
CA GLU A 221 -4.43 -13.06 -10.46
C GLU A 221 -5.94 -13.32 -10.32
N ALA A 222 -6.42 -13.53 -9.10
CA ALA A 222 -7.84 -13.72 -8.83
C ALA A 222 -8.67 -12.49 -9.19
N LEU A 223 -8.16 -11.28 -8.93
CA LEU A 223 -8.82 -10.03 -9.31
C LEU A 223 -9.01 -9.88 -10.82
N CYS A 224 -8.18 -10.49 -11.65
CA CYS A 224 -8.35 -10.47 -13.10
C CYS A 224 -9.69 -11.13 -13.54
N SER A 225 -10.22 -12.07 -12.77
CA SER A 225 -11.50 -12.73 -13.07
C SER A 225 -12.72 -12.06 -12.43
N GLU A 226 -12.52 -11.05 -11.56
CA GLU A 226 -13.61 -10.38 -10.83
C GLU A 226 -13.85 -8.96 -11.35
N ASP A 227 -15.13 -8.56 -11.43
CA ASP A 227 -15.52 -7.18 -11.76
C ASP A 227 -15.67 -6.37 -10.48
N TYR A 228 -14.56 -5.81 -10.01
CA TYR A 228 -14.49 -5.14 -8.71
C TYR A 228 -14.36 -3.62 -8.79
N HIS A 229 -14.12 -3.04 -9.97
CA HIS A 229 -14.15 -1.59 -10.16
C HIS A 229 -15.60 -1.10 -10.32
N LEU A 230 -16.05 -0.24 -9.42
CA LEU A 230 -17.36 0.38 -9.55
C LEU A 230 -17.28 1.55 -10.56
N ASN A 231 -17.62 1.28 -11.80
CA ASN A 231 -17.50 2.24 -12.89
C ASN A 231 -18.68 3.23 -12.93
N ARG A 232 -19.89 2.79 -12.59
CA ARG A 232 -21.11 3.62 -12.55
C ARG A 232 -21.68 3.63 -11.14
N ILE A 233 -21.85 4.84 -10.58
CA ILE A 233 -22.37 5.05 -9.23
C ILE A 233 -23.75 5.68 -9.34
N GLU A 234 -24.79 4.96 -8.88
CA GLU A 234 -26.16 5.44 -8.76
C GLU A 234 -26.37 5.92 -7.32
N LEU A 235 -26.83 7.17 -7.13
CA LEU A 235 -26.83 7.85 -5.84
C LEU A 235 -27.55 7.09 -4.72
N ASP A 236 -28.68 6.46 -5.03
CA ASP A 236 -29.53 5.82 -4.03
C ASP A 236 -29.32 4.30 -3.93
N ARG A 237 -28.46 3.73 -4.78
CA ARG A 237 -28.12 2.30 -4.74
C ARG A 237 -27.05 2.03 -3.68
N GLN A 238 -27.18 0.87 -3.00
CA GLN A 238 -26.22 0.38 -2.02
C GLN A 238 -25.15 -0.50 -2.66
N TYR A 239 -23.91 -0.35 -2.23
CA TYR A 239 -22.75 -1.05 -2.76
C TYR A 239 -21.90 -1.65 -1.65
N PRO A 240 -21.40 -2.88 -1.79
CA PRO A 240 -20.42 -3.48 -0.88
C PRO A 240 -19.01 -2.93 -1.20
N VAL A 241 -18.77 -1.68 -0.81
CA VAL A 241 -17.49 -1.01 -1.12
C VAL A 241 -16.37 -1.64 -0.31
N CYS A 242 -15.25 -1.97 -0.97
CA CYS A 242 -14.01 -2.35 -0.32
C CYS A 242 -13.23 -1.10 0.11
N ASN A 243 -12.85 -0.27 -0.86
CA ASN A 243 -12.16 0.99 -0.58
C ASN A 243 -12.50 2.09 -1.60
N ILE A 244 -12.20 3.32 -1.23
CA ILE A 244 -12.24 4.50 -2.09
C ILE A 244 -10.83 5.08 -2.09
N ALA A 245 -10.25 5.29 -3.29
CA ALA A 245 -8.88 5.74 -3.42
C ALA A 245 -8.76 6.99 -4.29
N VAL A 246 -7.89 7.91 -3.90
CA VAL A 246 -7.64 9.17 -4.61
C VAL A 246 -6.15 9.38 -4.84
N PRO A 247 -5.75 9.98 -5.96
CA PRO A 247 -4.36 10.31 -6.25
C PRO A 247 -3.89 11.51 -5.43
N VAL A 248 -2.63 11.50 -5.04
CA VAL A 248 -1.92 12.64 -4.46
C VAL A 248 -0.70 12.92 -5.33
N PHE A 249 -0.58 14.15 -5.80
CA PHE A 249 0.48 14.55 -6.71
C PHE A 249 1.59 15.26 -5.94
N GLY A 250 2.82 15.11 -6.42
CA GLY A 250 3.98 15.78 -5.88
C GLY A 250 4.69 16.59 -6.95
N ARG A 251 5.92 16.17 -7.27
CA ARG A 251 6.78 16.86 -8.23
C ARG A 251 6.35 16.72 -9.69
N SER A 252 5.60 15.70 -10.02
CA SER A 252 5.20 15.38 -11.40
C SER A 252 3.68 15.44 -11.57
N SER A 253 3.22 15.35 -12.84
CA SER A 253 1.81 15.18 -13.18
C SER A 253 1.29 13.77 -12.95
N GLU A 254 2.15 12.83 -12.53
CA GLU A 254 1.76 11.48 -12.11
C GLU A 254 1.56 11.43 -10.60
N PRO A 255 0.64 10.60 -10.10
CA PRO A 255 0.46 10.40 -8.67
C PRO A 255 1.74 9.88 -8.01
N GLU A 256 2.17 10.54 -6.95
CA GLU A 256 3.30 10.12 -6.12
C GLU A 256 2.83 9.16 -5.03
N LEU A 257 1.66 9.44 -4.46
CA LEU A 257 0.97 8.61 -3.48
C LEU A 257 -0.49 8.40 -3.87
N VAL A 258 -1.12 7.45 -3.21
CA VAL A 258 -2.57 7.24 -3.22
C VAL A 258 -3.05 7.23 -1.77
N PHE A 259 -4.08 8.03 -1.47
CA PHE A 259 -4.86 7.88 -0.24
C PHE A 259 -6.01 6.92 -0.52
N SER A 260 -6.18 5.96 0.37
CA SER A 260 -7.26 4.98 0.29
C SER A 260 -7.98 4.89 1.63
N THR A 261 -9.28 4.71 1.63
CA THR A 261 -9.96 4.27 2.85
C THR A 261 -9.47 2.87 3.22
N GLY A 262 -9.55 2.54 4.50
CA GLY A 262 -9.48 1.14 4.95
C GLY A 262 -10.70 0.35 4.45
N SER A 263 -10.75 -0.93 4.77
CA SER A 263 -11.90 -1.78 4.45
C SER A 263 -13.17 -1.23 5.10
N ILE A 264 -14.22 -1.08 4.30
CA ILE A 264 -15.51 -0.55 4.74
C ILE A 264 -16.43 -1.73 5.01
N GLU A 265 -16.83 -1.94 6.26
CA GLU A 265 -17.62 -3.12 6.65
C GLU A 265 -19.08 -3.03 6.22
N THR A 266 -19.64 -1.82 6.14
CA THR A 266 -21.05 -1.57 5.83
C THR A 266 -21.28 -1.32 4.35
N LEU A 267 -22.51 -1.55 3.88
CA LEU A 267 -22.91 -1.07 2.57
C LEU A 267 -22.93 0.45 2.53
N LEU A 268 -22.48 1.05 1.44
CA LEU A 268 -22.55 2.49 1.22
C LEU A 268 -23.50 2.80 0.07
N SER A 269 -24.36 3.82 0.26
CA SER A 269 -25.09 4.41 -0.87
C SER A 269 -24.13 5.20 -1.78
N GLY A 270 -24.54 5.40 -3.04
CA GLY A 270 -23.76 6.25 -3.94
C GLY A 270 -23.55 7.67 -3.44
N ARG A 271 -24.49 8.23 -2.63
CA ARG A 271 -24.33 9.55 -1.96
C ARG A 271 -23.20 9.52 -0.94
N GLN A 272 -23.14 8.46 -0.11
CA GLN A 272 -22.08 8.30 0.89
C GLN A 272 -20.72 8.10 0.23
N ILE A 273 -20.66 7.31 -0.87
CA ILE A 273 -19.44 7.16 -1.67
C ILE A 273 -18.95 8.52 -2.18
N ALA A 274 -19.84 9.33 -2.76
CA ALA A 274 -19.51 10.64 -3.29
C ALA A 274 -19.02 11.59 -2.17
N GLU A 275 -19.65 11.55 -1.00
CA GLU A 275 -19.24 12.36 0.16
C GLU A 275 -17.85 11.98 0.66
N ILE A 276 -17.60 10.69 0.90
CA ILE A 276 -16.29 10.19 1.36
C ILE A 276 -15.21 10.53 0.32
N ALA A 277 -15.49 10.28 -0.98
CA ALA A 277 -14.56 10.60 -2.05
C ALA A 277 -14.24 12.09 -2.12
N SER A 278 -15.22 12.97 -1.98
CA SER A 278 -15.04 14.43 -1.98
C SER A 278 -14.13 14.89 -0.83
N ARG A 279 -14.29 14.32 0.35
CA ARG A 279 -13.45 14.62 1.53
C ARG A 279 -12.02 14.11 1.35
N LEU A 280 -11.84 12.88 0.84
CA LEU A 280 -10.52 12.34 0.48
C LEU A 280 -9.83 13.19 -0.59
N GLN A 281 -10.55 13.61 -1.64
CA GLN A 281 -10.03 14.49 -2.68
C GLN A 281 -9.62 15.87 -2.11
N THR A 282 -10.35 16.37 -1.14
CA THR A 282 -9.99 17.64 -0.47
C THR A 282 -8.69 17.48 0.30
N ALA A 283 -8.55 16.44 1.11
CA ALA A 283 -7.32 16.14 1.82
C ALA A 283 -6.14 15.92 0.85
N ALA A 284 -6.34 15.18 -0.25
CA ALA A 284 -5.32 14.95 -1.27
C ALA A 284 -4.88 16.25 -1.96
N ARG A 285 -5.83 17.17 -2.26
CA ARG A 285 -5.50 18.49 -2.82
C ARG A 285 -4.72 19.35 -1.84
N ASN A 286 -5.11 19.40 -0.57
CA ASN A 286 -4.39 20.16 0.45
C ASN A 286 -2.94 19.69 0.56
N VAL A 287 -2.74 18.38 0.60
CA VAL A 287 -1.40 17.78 0.64
C VAL A 287 -0.61 18.06 -0.63
N THR A 288 -1.24 17.94 -1.81
CA THR A 288 -0.60 18.25 -3.10
C THR A 288 -0.12 19.69 -3.12
N LEU A 289 -0.99 20.64 -2.76
CA LEU A 289 -0.64 22.07 -2.73
C LEU A 289 0.48 22.36 -1.74
N ALA A 290 0.38 21.86 -0.50
CA ALA A 290 1.41 22.05 0.50
C ALA A 290 2.78 21.51 0.04
N ALA A 291 2.80 20.32 -0.57
CA ALA A 291 4.02 19.72 -1.08
C ALA A 291 4.60 20.50 -2.28
N GLN A 292 3.76 21.01 -3.19
CA GLN A 292 4.19 21.81 -4.33
C GLN A 292 4.75 23.16 -3.88
N THR A 293 4.08 23.83 -2.94
CA THR A 293 4.57 25.08 -2.32
C THR A 293 5.94 24.87 -1.66
N ALA A 294 6.08 23.83 -0.85
CA ALA A 294 7.36 23.49 -0.20
C ALA A 294 8.49 23.21 -1.21
N LEU A 295 8.15 22.79 -2.43
CA LEU A 295 9.09 22.51 -3.50
C LEU A 295 9.31 23.72 -4.45
N GLY A 296 8.64 24.87 -4.22
CA GLY A 296 8.69 26.04 -5.10
C GLY A 296 8.07 25.79 -6.48
N LEU A 297 7.01 24.98 -6.56
CA LEU A 297 6.34 24.58 -7.80
C LEU A 297 4.99 25.26 -7.99
N ASP A 298 4.75 26.42 -7.38
CA ASP A 298 3.45 27.11 -7.29
C ASP A 298 2.86 27.55 -8.66
N GLU A 299 3.64 27.56 -9.73
CA GLU A 299 3.18 27.99 -11.06
C GLU A 299 2.63 26.87 -11.95
N ARG A 300 2.55 25.64 -11.46
CA ARG A 300 2.05 24.52 -12.29
C ARG A 300 0.52 24.45 -12.29
N PRO A 301 -0.11 24.19 -13.47
CA PRO A 301 -1.55 23.95 -13.51
C PRO A 301 -1.92 22.77 -12.61
N SER A 302 -3.05 22.92 -11.91
CA SER A 302 -3.55 21.88 -11.03
C SER A 302 -3.77 20.58 -11.80
N PRO A 303 -3.24 19.44 -11.35
CA PRO A 303 -3.47 18.14 -11.99
C PRO A 303 -4.92 17.65 -11.87
N PHE A 304 -5.77 18.41 -11.17
CA PHE A 304 -7.21 18.17 -11.00
C PHE A 304 -8.09 18.97 -11.99
N GLN A 305 -7.48 19.72 -12.91
CA GLN A 305 -8.14 20.34 -14.07
C GLN A 305 -7.98 19.38 -15.30
#